data_ecd676b16297af2dce224a5f7136a96a
#
_entry.id   ecd676b16297af2dce224a5f7136a96a
#
_cell.length_a   1.000
_cell.length_b   1.000
_cell.length_c   1.000
_cell.angle_alpha   90.00
_cell.angle_beta   90.00
_cell.angle_gamma   90.00
#
_symmetry.space_group_name_H-M   'P 1'
#
loop_
_entity.id
_entity.type
_entity.pdbx_description
1 polymer ?
#
loop_
_entity_poly.entity_id
_entity_poly.type
_entity_poly.pdbx_seq_one_letter_code
_entity_poly.pdbx_strand_id
1 'polypeptide(L)'
;MAGDQERRGRGAHLEGGAQETTLKTQPAQAEGEEGGRPHDPKLTLNVSDGAVREMEAGATGAAAGTVTPDGRVVEFTTPRAKLIEEANRAIRADLRTYPRALAAYEALRADPEALAHWDMANYVTMRKLGYNDHGRVHAFITGAASLAITELLLDAGVRTDLMESGVGDADDVFLAIILGTMLHDIGNQIHRTGHEAHGVALALPILDRIMGPLYPDAFKRVKVRSFILGAINSHDLSPAPLTIEGGIVAVADGTDITKGRGRKAFALGSVDIHSISALAVDQVVIERGRGKPVLISVTMNNSGGIFQVEEVLAPKVIRTPMRNFVELRAAIRPQGEEQILSRVRLEGDHFVMDLGGGETVRVEVEDTQKKVSDAIAQNLGVSAESR
;
A
#
# COMPACT_ATOMS: atom_id res chain seq x y z
N MET A 1 -5.87 39.94 49.23
CA MET A 1 -6.24 40.87 48.19
C MET A 1 -5.79 40.23 46.89
N ALA A 2 -6.65 39.49 46.27
CA ALA A 2 -7.60 39.85 45.22
C ALA A 2 -6.91 40.11 43.88
N GLY A 3 -7.25 39.26 42.92
CA GLY A 3 -6.98 39.49 41.51
C GLY A 3 -7.14 38.25 40.67
N ASP A 4 -8.34 37.76 40.65
CA ASP A 4 -8.90 36.77 39.69
C ASP A 4 -8.92 37.36 38.28
N GLN A 5 -8.41 36.67 37.25
CA GLN A 5 -8.82 36.93 35.87
C GLN A 5 -8.85 35.62 35.10
N GLU A 6 -10.08 35.11 34.96
CA GLU A 6 -10.52 34.14 33.96
C GLU A 6 -10.11 34.57 32.55
N ARG A 7 -9.42 33.73 31.83
CA ARG A 7 -9.39 33.75 30.37
C ARG A 7 -10.08 32.49 29.82
N ARG A 8 -11.31 32.69 29.41
CA ARG A 8 -12.08 31.75 28.60
C ARG A 8 -11.36 31.57 27.24
N GLY A 9 -10.70 30.43 27.06
CA GLY A 9 -10.25 29.98 25.76
C GLY A 9 -11.41 29.31 25.00
N ARG A 10 -11.82 29.89 23.89
CA ARG A 10 -12.77 29.27 22.95
C ARG A 10 -12.12 28.06 22.32
N GLY A 11 -12.61 26.87 22.64
CA GLY A 11 -12.31 25.65 21.90
C GLY A 11 -12.97 25.72 20.52
N ALA A 12 -12.14 25.78 19.47
CA ALA A 12 -12.60 25.53 18.11
C ALA A 12 -12.71 24.02 17.93
N HIS A 13 -13.94 23.49 17.90
CA HIS A 13 -14.21 22.15 17.40
C HIS A 13 -13.94 22.16 15.89
N LEU A 14 -12.85 21.52 15.48
CA LEU A 14 -12.63 21.14 14.10
C LEU A 14 -13.14 19.70 13.93
N GLU A 15 -14.40 19.58 13.48
CA GLU A 15 -14.94 18.32 12.98
C GLU A 15 -14.36 18.04 11.58
N GLY A 16 -13.33 17.21 11.53
CA GLY A 16 -12.73 16.75 10.29
C GLY A 16 -13.38 15.42 9.85
N GLY A 17 -14.25 15.48 8.84
CA GLY A 17 -14.79 14.28 8.19
C GLY A 17 -13.67 13.47 7.52
N ALA A 18 -13.43 12.26 7.97
CA ALA A 18 -12.50 11.33 7.36
C ALA A 18 -13.16 10.65 6.15
N GLN A 19 -12.58 10.82 4.98
CA GLN A 19 -12.96 10.07 3.78
C GLN A 19 -11.99 8.89 3.61
N GLU A 20 -12.50 7.74 3.26
CA GLU A 20 -11.77 6.48 3.28
C GLU A 20 -11.78 5.77 1.92
N THR A 21 -10.72 5.00 1.69
CA THR A 21 -10.49 4.21 0.46
C THR A 21 -11.26 2.89 0.54
N THR A 22 -12.00 2.54 -0.50
CA THR A 22 -12.73 1.27 -0.61
C THR A 22 -11.94 0.28 -1.45
N LEU A 23 -11.70 -0.90 -0.92
CA LEU A 23 -11.15 -2.03 -1.63
C LEU A 23 -12.30 -2.79 -2.30
N LYS A 24 -12.29 -2.90 -3.62
CA LYS A 24 -13.25 -3.73 -4.36
C LYS A 24 -12.53 -4.85 -5.09
N THR A 25 -12.86 -6.07 -4.70
CA THR A 25 -12.65 -7.24 -5.53
C THR A 25 -13.91 -7.44 -6.36
N GLN A 26 -13.81 -7.35 -7.67
CA GLN A 26 -14.94 -7.66 -8.57
C GLN A 26 -14.77 -9.09 -9.07
N PRO A 27 -15.78 -9.97 -8.91
CA PRO A 27 -15.84 -11.16 -9.74
C PRO A 27 -16.03 -10.72 -11.20
N ALA A 28 -15.33 -11.35 -12.12
CA ALA A 28 -15.46 -11.09 -13.55
C ALA A 28 -16.93 -11.15 -13.96
N GLN A 29 -17.47 -10.05 -14.52
CA GLN A 29 -18.74 -10.14 -15.24
C GLN A 29 -18.49 -10.95 -16.51
N ALA A 30 -19.28 -11.97 -16.68
CA ALA A 30 -19.25 -12.83 -17.87
C ALA A 30 -19.72 -12.02 -19.08
N GLU A 31 -18.80 -11.47 -19.84
CA GLU A 31 -19.04 -11.07 -21.22
C GLU A 31 -18.27 -12.00 -22.14
N GLY A 32 -19.00 -12.79 -22.93
CA GLY A 32 -18.59 -13.45 -24.17
C GLY A 32 -17.50 -14.50 -24.06
N GLU A 33 -17.89 -15.74 -24.31
CA GLU A 33 -17.06 -16.92 -24.47
C GLU A 33 -15.83 -16.71 -25.38
N GLU A 34 -14.68 -16.48 -24.81
CA GLU A 34 -13.39 -16.94 -25.33
C GLU A 34 -12.66 -17.57 -24.14
N GLY A 35 -12.25 -18.85 -24.28
CA GLY A 35 -11.82 -19.76 -23.24
C GLY A 35 -10.69 -19.26 -22.33
N GLY A 36 -11.00 -18.33 -21.44
CA GLY A 36 -10.16 -17.88 -20.34
C GLY A 36 -10.39 -18.73 -19.11
N ARG A 37 -9.32 -19.01 -18.38
CA ARG A 37 -9.37 -19.73 -17.10
C ARG A 37 -10.32 -19.01 -16.12
N PRO A 38 -11.04 -19.70 -15.23
CA PRO A 38 -12.15 -19.14 -14.43
C PRO A 38 -11.77 -18.13 -13.33
N HIS A 39 -10.51 -17.66 -13.24
CA HIS A 39 -10.07 -16.69 -12.26
C HIS A 39 -8.96 -15.80 -12.81
N ASP A 40 -9.33 -14.61 -13.26
CA ASP A 40 -8.35 -13.56 -13.53
C ASP A 40 -8.37 -12.61 -12.30
N PRO A 41 -7.34 -12.64 -11.43
CA PRO A 41 -7.32 -11.81 -10.25
C PRO A 41 -7.27 -10.34 -10.65
N LYS A 42 -8.25 -9.59 -10.21
CA LYS A 42 -8.32 -8.14 -10.40
C LYS A 42 -8.62 -7.47 -9.08
N LEU A 43 -7.65 -6.71 -8.57
CA LEU A 43 -7.80 -5.89 -7.39
C LEU A 43 -7.98 -4.43 -7.79
N THR A 44 -9.02 -3.81 -7.28
CA THR A 44 -9.29 -2.38 -7.50
C THR A 44 -9.27 -1.65 -6.17
N LEU A 45 -8.36 -0.69 -6.04
CA LEU A 45 -8.26 0.22 -4.92
C LEU A 45 -8.90 1.55 -5.34
N ASN A 46 -10.04 1.92 -4.76
CA ASN A 46 -10.70 3.18 -5.09
C ASN A 46 -11.48 3.77 -3.91
N VAL A 47 -11.73 5.07 -4.01
CA VAL A 47 -12.67 5.77 -3.14
C VAL A 47 -13.98 5.94 -3.90
N SER A 48 -15.08 5.38 -3.42
CA SER A 48 -16.38 5.58 -4.03
C SER A 48 -17.00 6.91 -3.60
N ASP A 49 -17.50 7.69 -4.57
CA ASP A 49 -18.21 8.95 -4.29
C ASP A 49 -19.52 8.72 -3.50
N GLY A 50 -20.07 7.50 -3.55
CA GLY A 50 -21.22 7.10 -2.73
C GLY A 50 -20.93 7.07 -1.25
N ALA A 51 -19.73 6.61 -0.84
CA ALA A 51 -19.30 6.63 0.55
C ALA A 51 -19.17 8.06 1.11
N VAL A 52 -18.86 9.03 0.26
CA VAL A 52 -18.76 10.46 0.63
C VAL A 52 -20.11 11.04 1.03
N ARG A 53 -21.18 10.74 0.29
CA ARG A 53 -22.54 11.25 0.58
C ARG A 53 -23.15 10.62 1.82
N GLU A 54 -22.87 9.34 2.08
CA GLU A 54 -23.31 8.67 3.31
C GLU A 54 -22.56 9.19 4.55
N MET A 55 -21.30 9.65 4.40
CA MET A 55 -20.50 10.24 5.48
C MET A 55 -20.93 11.65 5.85
N GLU A 56 -21.34 12.47 4.87
CA GLU A 56 -21.87 13.82 5.11
C GLU A 56 -23.21 13.79 5.89
N ALA A 57 -24.01 12.74 5.71
CA ALA A 57 -25.25 12.53 6.46
C ALA A 57 -25.02 12.00 7.89
N GLY A 58 -23.85 11.43 8.22
CA GLY A 58 -23.50 10.82 9.49
C GLY A 58 -22.66 11.65 10.45
N ALA A 59 -22.40 12.94 10.13
CA ALA A 59 -21.48 13.82 10.89
C ALA A 59 -22.03 14.34 12.24
N THR A 60 -23.12 13.82 12.72
CA THR A 60 -23.61 14.10 14.10
C THR A 60 -23.34 12.89 14.98
N GLY A 61 -22.22 12.87 15.61
CA GLY A 61 -21.67 12.13 16.78
C GLY A 61 -22.44 11.06 17.54
N ALA A 62 -23.37 10.34 16.90
CA ALA A 62 -23.99 9.12 17.42
C ALA A 62 -23.79 8.02 16.39
N ALA A 63 -23.47 6.81 16.82
CA ALA A 63 -23.44 5.63 15.95
C ALA A 63 -24.79 5.61 15.17
N ALA A 64 -24.71 5.87 13.86
CA ALA A 64 -25.89 5.90 13.01
C ALA A 64 -26.37 4.46 12.80
N GLY A 65 -27.26 4.01 13.66
CA GLY A 65 -28.03 2.79 13.46
C GLY A 65 -29.26 3.09 12.64
N THR A 66 -29.47 2.40 11.53
CA THR A 66 -30.75 2.40 10.83
C THR A 66 -31.62 1.33 11.45
N VAL A 67 -32.82 1.71 11.91
CA VAL A 67 -33.81 0.76 12.37
C VAL A 67 -34.51 0.19 11.12
N THR A 68 -34.40 -1.11 10.93
CA THR A 68 -35.15 -1.81 9.86
C THR A 68 -36.62 -1.86 10.20
N PRO A 69 -37.55 -2.06 9.22
CA PRO A 69 -38.98 -2.11 9.47
C PRO A 69 -39.41 -3.17 10.48
N ASP A 70 -38.59 -4.17 10.73
CA ASP A 70 -38.77 -5.22 11.74
C ASP A 70 -38.14 -4.87 13.12
N GLY A 71 -37.70 -3.63 13.31
CA GLY A 71 -37.19 -3.13 14.60
C GLY A 71 -35.77 -3.52 14.94
N ARG A 72 -35.00 -4.11 14.01
CA ARG A 72 -33.58 -4.41 14.24
C ARG A 72 -32.72 -3.17 14.04
N VAL A 73 -31.83 -2.94 14.98
CA VAL A 73 -30.79 -1.92 14.83
C VAL A 73 -29.63 -2.52 14.03
N VAL A 74 -29.41 -2.00 12.82
CA VAL A 74 -28.22 -2.33 12.04
C VAL A 74 -27.13 -1.31 12.38
N GLU A 75 -26.13 -1.72 13.13
CA GLU A 75 -24.94 -0.90 13.35
C GLU A 75 -24.10 -0.90 12.06
N PHE A 76 -23.91 0.28 11.47
CA PHE A 76 -22.98 0.45 10.37
C PHE A 76 -21.55 0.48 10.96
N THR A 77 -20.70 -0.42 10.50
CA THR A 77 -19.27 -0.36 10.78
C THR A 77 -18.71 0.97 10.25
N THR A 78 -17.77 1.54 11.02
CA THR A 78 -17.06 2.75 10.53
C THR A 78 -16.42 2.46 9.18
N PRO A 79 -16.27 3.45 8.29
CA PRO A 79 -15.63 3.25 6.99
C PRO A 79 -14.26 2.52 7.09
N ARG A 80 -13.43 2.84 8.12
CA ARG A 80 -12.16 2.10 8.38
C ARG A 80 -12.37 0.62 8.65
N ALA A 81 -13.34 0.29 9.49
CA ALA A 81 -13.66 -1.11 9.78
C ALA A 81 -14.14 -1.84 8.52
N LYS A 82 -14.92 -1.17 7.67
CA LYS A 82 -15.38 -1.72 6.39
C LYS A 82 -14.21 -2.00 5.44
N LEU A 83 -13.23 -1.10 5.33
CA LEU A 83 -12.03 -1.31 4.53
C LEU A 83 -11.22 -2.52 4.99
N ILE A 84 -10.97 -2.61 6.30
CA ILE A 84 -10.28 -3.76 6.89
C ILE A 84 -11.07 -5.06 6.62
N GLU A 85 -12.39 -5.02 6.73
CA GLU A 85 -13.22 -6.19 6.48
C GLU A 85 -13.20 -6.63 5.00
N GLU A 86 -13.28 -5.68 4.07
CA GLU A 86 -13.18 -5.95 2.63
C GLU A 86 -11.80 -6.52 2.27
N ALA A 87 -10.71 -5.90 2.74
CA ALA A 87 -9.36 -6.39 2.55
C ALA A 87 -9.16 -7.78 3.17
N ASN A 88 -9.64 -8.00 4.40
CA ASN A 88 -9.59 -9.31 5.05
C ASN A 88 -10.34 -10.39 4.25
N ARG A 89 -11.48 -10.03 3.65
CA ARG A 89 -12.23 -10.98 2.79
C ARG A 89 -11.43 -11.34 1.54
N ALA A 90 -10.80 -10.37 0.89
CA ALA A 90 -9.94 -10.58 -0.28
C ALA A 90 -8.75 -11.47 0.09
N ILE A 91 -8.00 -11.12 1.12
CA ILE A 91 -6.84 -11.90 1.61
C ILE A 91 -7.22 -13.35 1.90
N ARG A 92 -8.34 -13.58 2.58
CA ARG A 92 -8.80 -14.95 2.87
C ARG A 92 -9.21 -15.73 1.61
N ALA A 93 -9.78 -15.04 0.63
CA ALA A 93 -10.14 -15.67 -0.65
C ALA A 93 -8.89 -16.12 -1.41
N ASP A 94 -7.86 -15.28 -1.46
CA ASP A 94 -6.60 -15.57 -2.14
C ASP A 94 -5.80 -16.67 -1.41
N LEU A 95 -5.83 -16.67 -0.07
CA LEU A 95 -5.10 -17.66 0.74
C LEU A 95 -5.83 -18.99 0.94
N ARG A 96 -7.06 -19.18 0.44
CA ARG A 96 -7.87 -20.39 0.74
C ARG A 96 -7.22 -21.70 0.34
N THR A 97 -6.35 -21.70 -0.67
CA THR A 97 -5.62 -22.88 -1.18
C THR A 97 -4.20 -23.00 -0.63
N TYR A 98 -3.79 -22.09 0.24
CA TYR A 98 -2.46 -21.99 0.85
C TYR A 98 -2.58 -22.11 2.39
N PRO A 99 -2.67 -23.34 2.92
CA PRO A 99 -3.05 -23.56 4.32
C PRO A 99 -2.05 -23.00 5.34
N ARG A 100 -0.74 -23.01 5.06
CA ARG A 100 0.27 -22.41 5.95
C ARG A 100 0.16 -20.87 5.97
N ALA A 101 0.03 -20.27 4.78
CA ALA A 101 -0.13 -18.84 4.64
C ALA A 101 -1.44 -18.35 5.30
N LEU A 102 -2.54 -19.06 5.10
CA LEU A 102 -3.82 -18.75 5.75
C LEU A 102 -3.72 -18.86 7.28
N ALA A 103 -3.12 -19.93 7.80
CA ALA A 103 -2.95 -20.10 9.24
C ALA A 103 -2.04 -19.00 9.84
N ALA A 104 -0.95 -18.64 9.16
CA ALA A 104 -0.08 -17.55 9.58
C ALA A 104 -0.80 -16.19 9.58
N TYR A 105 -1.57 -15.91 8.54
CA TYR A 105 -2.38 -14.69 8.45
C TYR A 105 -3.43 -14.60 9.57
N GLU A 106 -4.18 -15.69 9.82
CA GLU A 106 -5.18 -15.73 10.89
C GLU A 106 -4.55 -15.51 12.27
N ALA A 107 -3.36 -16.09 12.51
CA ALA A 107 -2.63 -15.87 13.74
C ALA A 107 -2.16 -14.41 13.87
N LEU A 108 -1.60 -13.83 12.80
CA LEU A 108 -1.09 -12.45 12.81
C LEU A 108 -2.21 -11.43 13.06
N ARG A 109 -3.32 -11.54 12.32
CA ARG A 109 -4.42 -10.57 12.44
C ARG A 109 -5.10 -10.57 13.80
N ALA A 110 -4.96 -11.65 14.56
CA ALA A 110 -5.51 -11.82 15.92
C ALA A 110 -4.44 -11.59 17.02
N ASP A 111 -3.18 -11.42 16.64
CA ASP A 111 -2.07 -11.24 17.58
C ASP A 111 -2.14 -9.87 18.25
N PRO A 112 -2.25 -9.81 19.60
CA PRO A 112 -2.43 -8.55 20.32
C PRO A 112 -1.21 -7.62 20.23
N GLU A 113 0.00 -8.18 20.08
CA GLU A 113 1.22 -7.40 19.92
C GLU A 113 1.27 -6.76 18.56
N ALA A 114 0.92 -7.49 17.47
CA ALA A 114 0.82 -6.93 16.13
C ALA A 114 -0.25 -5.82 16.07
N LEU A 115 -1.41 -6.03 16.71
CA LEU A 115 -2.46 -5.01 16.80
C LEU A 115 -1.94 -3.73 17.48
N ALA A 116 -1.23 -3.86 18.59
CA ALA A 116 -0.65 -2.74 19.30
C ALA A 116 0.44 -2.03 18.48
N HIS A 117 1.25 -2.77 17.73
CA HIS A 117 2.27 -2.20 16.86
C HIS A 117 1.68 -1.35 15.73
N TRP A 118 0.62 -1.83 15.05
CA TRP A 118 -0.07 -1.04 14.03
C TRP A 118 -0.69 0.23 14.59
N ASP A 119 -1.29 0.17 15.79
CA ASP A 119 -1.89 1.35 16.43
C ASP A 119 -0.81 2.37 16.82
N MET A 120 0.33 1.91 17.34
CA MET A 120 1.44 2.80 17.74
C MET A 120 2.19 3.37 16.52
N ALA A 121 2.38 2.59 15.44
CA ALA A 121 2.93 3.09 14.19
C ALA A 121 2.06 4.25 13.66
N ASN A 122 0.76 4.08 13.66
CA ASN A 122 -0.20 5.11 13.25
C ASN A 122 -0.23 6.33 14.19
N TYR A 123 -0.06 6.10 15.50
CA TYR A 123 0.07 7.19 16.46
C TYR A 123 1.27 8.08 16.15
N VAL A 124 2.43 7.49 15.88
CA VAL A 124 3.64 8.25 15.57
C VAL A 124 3.53 8.92 14.21
N THR A 125 3.19 8.20 13.16
CA THR A 125 3.15 8.75 11.79
C THR A 125 2.09 9.83 11.63
N MET A 126 0.86 9.58 12.06
CA MET A 126 -0.23 10.52 11.84
C MET A 126 -0.31 11.62 12.89
N ARG A 127 -0.15 11.27 14.18
CA ARG A 127 -0.37 12.24 15.27
C ARG A 127 0.87 13.07 15.57
N LYS A 128 2.08 12.53 15.37
CA LYS A 128 3.32 13.23 15.69
C LYS A 128 3.98 13.85 14.46
N LEU A 129 3.94 13.15 13.32
CA LEU A 129 4.63 13.57 12.11
C LEU A 129 3.71 14.17 11.04
N GLY A 130 2.38 14.01 11.15
CA GLY A 130 1.42 14.51 10.16
C GLY A 130 1.45 13.70 8.84
N TYR A 131 1.99 12.49 8.85
CA TYR A 131 2.07 11.63 7.68
C TYR A 131 0.76 10.87 7.45
N ASN A 132 0.70 10.14 6.33
CA ASN A 132 -0.41 9.26 5.98
C ASN A 132 -0.54 8.07 6.95
N ASP A 133 -1.61 7.26 6.77
CA ASP A 133 -1.84 6.04 7.55
C ASP A 133 -0.73 5.00 7.27
N HIS A 134 -0.04 4.55 8.31
CA HIS A 134 0.96 3.49 8.32
C HIS A 134 0.60 2.40 9.35
N GLY A 135 -0.67 2.33 9.70
CA GLY A 135 -1.19 1.38 10.68
C GLY A 135 -2.00 0.26 10.03
N ARG A 136 -2.99 -0.20 10.78
CA ARG A 136 -3.76 -1.38 10.43
C ARG A 136 -4.46 -1.31 9.06
N VAL A 137 -5.05 -0.16 8.68
CA VAL A 137 -5.76 -0.04 7.40
C VAL A 137 -4.78 -0.21 6.24
N HIS A 138 -3.66 0.49 6.29
CA HIS A 138 -2.58 0.38 5.30
C HIS A 138 -2.06 -1.05 5.19
N ALA A 139 -1.75 -1.71 6.31
CA ALA A 139 -1.26 -3.09 6.33
C ALA A 139 -2.23 -4.07 5.64
N PHE A 140 -3.54 -3.91 5.83
CA PHE A 140 -4.53 -4.79 5.22
C PHE A 140 -4.71 -4.50 3.72
N ILE A 141 -4.72 -3.23 3.30
CA ILE A 141 -4.82 -2.84 1.88
C ILE A 141 -3.60 -3.35 1.11
N THR A 142 -2.40 -3.07 1.60
CA THR A 142 -1.16 -3.51 0.97
C THR A 142 -1.01 -5.03 1.01
N GLY A 143 -1.48 -5.68 2.07
CA GLY A 143 -1.55 -7.14 2.15
C GLY A 143 -2.39 -7.75 1.03
N ALA A 144 -3.59 -7.22 0.76
CA ALA A 144 -4.41 -7.68 -0.36
C ALA A 144 -3.73 -7.41 -1.71
N ALA A 145 -3.11 -6.22 -1.88
CA ALA A 145 -2.38 -5.88 -3.10
C ALA A 145 -1.19 -6.83 -3.37
N SER A 146 -0.43 -7.17 -2.32
CA SER A 146 0.72 -8.06 -2.45
C SER A 146 0.33 -9.47 -2.87
N LEU A 147 -0.79 -10.00 -2.37
CA LEU A 147 -1.29 -11.32 -2.77
C LEU A 147 -1.78 -11.32 -4.23
N ALA A 148 -2.51 -10.28 -4.65
CA ALA A 148 -2.93 -10.14 -6.04
C ALA A 148 -1.73 -10.10 -7.01
N ILE A 149 -0.67 -9.35 -6.66
CA ILE A 149 0.57 -9.32 -7.45
C ILE A 149 1.21 -10.72 -7.47
N THR A 150 1.29 -11.41 -6.32
CA THR A 150 1.89 -12.74 -6.20
C THR A 150 1.16 -13.76 -7.07
N GLU A 151 -0.17 -13.78 -7.03
CA GLU A 151 -1.00 -14.68 -7.83
C GLU A 151 -0.75 -14.47 -9.33
N LEU A 152 -0.75 -13.21 -9.80
CA LEU A 152 -0.47 -12.90 -11.20
C LEU A 152 0.92 -13.35 -11.67
N LEU A 153 1.93 -13.24 -10.81
CA LEU A 153 3.29 -13.71 -11.10
C LEU A 153 3.35 -15.24 -11.21
N LEU A 154 2.82 -15.94 -10.20
CA LEU A 154 2.84 -17.41 -10.18
C LEU A 154 2.01 -17.99 -11.33
N ASP A 155 0.87 -17.40 -11.65
CA ASP A 155 0.02 -17.77 -12.81
C ASP A 155 0.74 -17.59 -14.15
N ALA A 156 1.62 -16.60 -14.24
CA ALA A 156 2.47 -16.39 -15.41
C ALA A 156 3.70 -17.32 -15.45
N GLY A 157 3.83 -18.23 -14.47
CA GLY A 157 4.94 -19.17 -14.38
C GLY A 157 6.23 -18.57 -13.80
N VAL A 158 6.17 -17.36 -13.18
CA VAL A 158 7.33 -16.78 -12.52
C VAL A 158 7.65 -17.58 -11.26
N ARG A 159 8.90 -18.01 -11.13
CA ARG A 159 9.41 -18.63 -9.91
C ARG A 159 10.07 -17.55 -9.08
N THR A 160 9.63 -17.41 -7.84
CA THR A 160 10.22 -16.44 -6.90
C THR A 160 11.53 -16.97 -6.31
N ASP A 161 12.34 -16.10 -5.71
CA ASP A 161 13.64 -16.49 -5.15
C ASP A 161 13.53 -17.55 -4.06
N LEU A 162 12.47 -17.52 -3.25
CA LEU A 162 12.19 -18.54 -2.24
C LEU A 162 11.98 -19.93 -2.89
N MET A 163 11.27 -19.99 -4.00
CA MET A 163 11.07 -21.24 -4.75
C MET A 163 12.33 -21.67 -5.50
N GLU A 164 13.06 -20.74 -6.12
CA GLU A 164 14.28 -21.03 -6.87
C GLU A 164 15.42 -21.51 -5.97
N SER A 165 15.52 -20.95 -4.76
CA SER A 165 16.49 -21.41 -3.76
C SER A 165 16.18 -22.80 -3.18
N GLY A 166 15.04 -23.40 -3.52
CA GLY A 166 14.60 -24.70 -2.97
C GLY A 166 14.22 -24.64 -1.49
N VAL A 167 14.00 -23.45 -0.93
CA VAL A 167 13.62 -23.25 0.49
C VAL A 167 12.17 -23.66 0.72
N GLY A 168 11.28 -23.37 -0.26
CA GLY A 168 9.86 -23.64 -0.09
C GLY A 168 9.07 -23.70 -1.39
N ASP A 169 7.77 -23.84 -1.24
CA ASP A 169 6.77 -23.93 -2.29
C ASP A 169 5.93 -22.63 -2.38
N ALA A 170 4.87 -22.65 -3.20
CA ALA A 170 3.99 -21.51 -3.36
C ALA A 170 3.30 -21.07 -2.03
N ASP A 171 2.94 -22.04 -1.18
CA ASP A 171 2.34 -21.73 0.13
C ASP A 171 3.32 -20.99 1.04
N ASP A 172 4.63 -21.35 0.99
CA ASP A 172 5.69 -20.64 1.71
C ASP A 172 5.91 -19.22 1.14
N VAL A 173 5.73 -19.03 -0.18
CA VAL A 173 5.79 -17.70 -0.83
C VAL A 173 4.66 -16.82 -0.34
N PHE A 174 3.40 -17.28 -0.42
CA PHE A 174 2.26 -16.52 0.07
C PHE A 174 2.38 -16.19 1.56
N LEU A 175 2.89 -17.12 2.38
CA LEU A 175 3.17 -16.88 3.80
C LEU A 175 4.22 -15.76 3.97
N ALA A 176 5.32 -15.83 3.24
CA ALA A 176 6.38 -14.82 3.36
C ALA A 176 5.91 -13.44 2.92
N ILE A 177 5.16 -13.37 1.81
CA ILE A 177 4.61 -12.13 1.28
C ILE A 177 3.62 -11.50 2.26
N ILE A 178 2.61 -12.26 2.73
CA ILE A 178 1.58 -11.67 3.59
C ILE A 178 2.15 -11.21 4.94
N LEU A 179 3.03 -12.02 5.57
CA LEU A 179 3.65 -11.62 6.84
C LEU A 179 4.59 -10.43 6.64
N GLY A 180 5.40 -10.43 5.59
CA GLY A 180 6.30 -9.32 5.27
C GLY A 180 5.53 -8.03 5.02
N THR A 181 4.47 -8.09 4.20
CA THR A 181 3.67 -6.91 3.87
C THR A 181 2.91 -6.37 5.08
N MET A 182 2.31 -7.23 5.89
CA MET A 182 1.54 -6.74 7.04
C MET A 182 2.41 -6.19 8.18
N LEU A 183 3.69 -6.58 8.23
CA LEU A 183 4.62 -6.13 9.27
C LEU A 183 5.63 -5.08 8.81
N HIS A 184 5.64 -4.67 7.52
CA HIS A 184 6.70 -3.80 6.98
C HIS A 184 6.84 -2.47 7.72
N ASP A 185 5.73 -1.88 8.14
CA ASP A 185 5.65 -0.52 8.68
C ASP A 185 5.62 -0.41 10.22
N ILE A 186 5.61 -1.54 10.94
CA ILE A 186 5.49 -1.52 12.41
C ILE A 186 6.64 -0.78 13.10
N GLY A 187 7.79 -0.66 12.46
CA GLY A 187 8.95 0.07 12.97
C GLY A 187 8.72 1.58 13.08
N ASN A 188 7.75 2.14 12.37
CA ASN A 188 7.36 3.54 12.47
C ASN A 188 6.94 3.94 13.89
N GLN A 189 6.53 3.00 14.74
CA GLN A 189 6.23 3.29 16.15
C GLN A 189 7.44 3.75 16.96
N ILE A 190 8.64 3.38 16.54
CA ILE A 190 9.89 3.82 17.17
C ILE A 190 10.28 5.19 16.60
N HIS A 191 10.46 5.26 15.28
CA HIS A 191 10.78 6.48 14.55
C HIS A 191 10.64 6.24 13.04
N ARG A 192 10.30 7.29 12.26
CA ARG A 192 10.23 7.18 10.79
C ARG A 192 11.60 6.87 10.17
N THR A 193 12.67 7.54 10.65
CA THR A 193 14.03 7.25 10.17
C THR A 193 14.50 5.90 10.68
N GLY A 194 14.84 4.99 9.77
CA GLY A 194 15.29 3.64 10.08
C GLY A 194 14.15 2.70 10.51
N HIS A 195 12.90 3.04 10.19
CA HIS A 195 11.74 2.21 10.56
C HIS A 195 11.82 0.80 9.99
N GLU A 196 12.50 0.60 8.87
CA GLU A 196 12.73 -0.69 8.24
C GLU A 196 13.50 -1.62 9.19
N ALA A 197 14.63 -1.15 9.73
CA ALA A 197 15.44 -1.91 10.68
C ALA A 197 14.73 -2.09 12.03
N HIS A 198 14.02 -1.07 12.50
CA HIS A 198 13.16 -1.19 13.68
C HIS A 198 12.06 -2.22 13.47
N GLY A 199 11.44 -2.25 12.27
CA GLY A 199 10.43 -3.22 11.87
C GLY A 199 10.94 -4.65 11.92
N VAL A 200 12.16 -4.90 11.44
CA VAL A 200 12.83 -6.22 11.54
C VAL A 200 12.95 -6.68 13.00
N ALA A 201 13.41 -5.80 13.88
CA ALA A 201 13.58 -6.14 15.29
C ALA A 201 12.25 -6.47 15.98
N LEU A 202 11.22 -5.67 15.72
CA LEU A 202 9.88 -5.84 16.29
C LEU A 202 9.12 -7.05 15.70
N ALA A 203 9.34 -7.38 14.44
CA ALA A 203 8.71 -8.51 13.79
C ALA A 203 9.23 -9.87 14.29
N LEU A 204 10.48 -9.96 14.72
CA LEU A 204 11.11 -11.22 15.11
C LEU A 204 10.30 -12.02 16.16
N PRO A 205 9.92 -11.47 17.33
CA PRO A 205 9.16 -12.22 18.34
C PRO A 205 7.77 -12.65 17.82
N ILE A 206 7.13 -11.83 17.01
CA ILE A 206 5.83 -12.16 16.39
C ILE A 206 6.00 -13.32 15.41
N LEU A 207 7.01 -13.25 14.54
CA LEU A 207 7.29 -14.30 13.56
C LEU A 207 7.68 -15.62 14.23
N ASP A 208 8.47 -15.60 15.30
CA ASP A 208 8.82 -16.81 16.03
C ASP A 208 7.61 -17.48 16.65
N ARG A 209 6.68 -16.70 17.19
CA ARG A 209 5.44 -17.19 17.79
C ARG A 209 4.50 -17.79 16.74
N ILE A 210 4.36 -17.15 15.58
CA ILE A 210 3.45 -17.58 14.50
C ILE A 210 4.04 -18.75 13.73
N MET A 211 5.32 -18.67 13.36
CA MET A 211 5.94 -19.66 12.48
C MET A 211 6.39 -20.92 13.23
N GLY A 212 6.60 -20.86 14.54
CA GLY A 212 7.02 -22.01 15.34
C GLY A 212 6.14 -23.25 15.13
N PRO A 213 4.81 -23.16 15.30
CA PRO A 213 3.89 -24.28 15.05
C PRO A 213 3.81 -24.73 13.59
N LEU A 214 4.01 -23.83 12.62
CA LEU A 214 3.89 -24.11 11.19
C LEU A 214 5.15 -24.76 10.60
N TYR A 215 6.31 -24.51 11.20
CA TYR A 215 7.59 -25.04 10.76
C TYR A 215 8.34 -25.69 11.94
N PRO A 216 8.10 -26.97 12.23
CA PRO A 216 8.84 -27.69 13.27
C PRO A 216 10.35 -27.74 13.00
N ASP A 217 10.73 -27.87 11.71
CA ASP A 217 12.13 -27.76 11.29
C ASP A 217 12.63 -26.31 11.42
N ALA A 218 13.50 -26.09 12.40
CA ALA A 218 14.11 -24.79 12.66
C ALA A 218 14.94 -24.27 11.48
N PHE A 219 15.59 -25.17 10.72
CA PHE A 219 16.42 -24.78 9.59
C PHE A 219 15.57 -24.20 8.44
N LYS A 220 14.47 -24.88 8.07
CA LYS A 220 13.50 -24.34 7.09
C LYS A 220 12.85 -23.06 7.60
N ARG A 221 12.41 -23.05 8.88
CA ARG A 221 11.77 -21.88 9.49
C ARG A 221 12.63 -20.62 9.39
N VAL A 222 13.92 -20.72 9.73
CA VAL A 222 14.85 -19.59 9.66
C VAL A 222 15.04 -19.11 8.22
N LYS A 223 15.16 -20.02 7.25
CA LYS A 223 15.28 -19.65 5.83
C LYS A 223 14.04 -18.89 5.30
N VAL A 224 12.83 -19.41 5.55
CA VAL A 224 11.59 -18.72 5.14
C VAL A 224 11.48 -17.37 5.84
N ARG A 225 11.77 -17.33 7.15
CA ARG A 225 11.76 -16.07 7.92
C ARG A 225 12.74 -15.03 7.36
N SER A 226 13.88 -15.44 6.79
CA SER A 226 14.84 -14.52 6.19
C SER A 226 14.27 -13.76 5.01
N PHE A 227 13.41 -14.38 4.18
CA PHE A 227 12.69 -13.68 3.10
C PHE A 227 11.71 -12.64 3.65
N ILE A 228 11.01 -12.96 4.74
CA ILE A 228 10.10 -12.02 5.41
C ILE A 228 10.86 -10.80 5.94
N LEU A 229 11.93 -11.05 6.70
CA LEU A 229 12.74 -9.98 7.29
C LEU A 229 13.44 -9.14 6.23
N GLY A 230 13.93 -9.77 5.15
CA GLY A 230 14.50 -9.08 4.00
C GLY A 230 13.50 -8.15 3.33
N ALA A 231 12.26 -8.60 3.15
CA ALA A 231 11.19 -7.78 2.59
C ALA A 231 10.86 -6.59 3.50
N ILE A 232 10.73 -6.79 4.82
CA ILE A 232 10.52 -5.71 5.79
C ILE A 232 11.66 -4.70 5.73
N ASN A 233 12.92 -5.17 5.70
CA ASN A 233 14.09 -4.30 5.72
C ASN A 233 14.26 -3.44 4.46
N SER A 234 13.70 -3.87 3.34
CA SER A 234 13.99 -3.26 2.03
C SER A 234 12.80 -2.60 1.34
N HIS A 235 11.60 -2.60 1.95
CA HIS A 235 10.37 -2.11 1.31
C HIS A 235 10.42 -0.63 0.92
N ASP A 236 11.18 0.19 1.64
CA ASP A 236 11.34 1.64 1.37
C ASP A 236 12.61 1.96 0.56
N LEU A 237 13.16 0.93 -0.14
CA LEU A 237 14.26 0.99 -1.11
C LEU A 237 15.64 1.39 -0.52
N SER A 238 15.81 1.41 0.78
CA SER A 238 17.06 1.73 1.46
C SER A 238 17.37 0.72 2.58
N PRO A 239 17.96 -0.43 2.24
CA PRO A 239 18.47 -0.89 0.94
C PRO A 239 17.37 -1.33 -0.02
N ALA A 240 17.66 -1.34 -1.32
CA ALA A 240 16.73 -1.86 -2.32
C ALA A 240 16.54 -3.39 -2.18
N PRO A 241 15.33 -3.93 -2.45
CA PRO A 241 15.07 -5.36 -2.43
C PRO A 241 15.95 -6.14 -3.40
N LEU A 242 16.49 -7.25 -2.91
CA LEU A 242 17.30 -8.18 -3.72
C LEU A 242 16.47 -9.35 -4.27
N THR A 243 15.30 -9.61 -3.68
CA THR A 243 14.44 -10.76 -4.01
C THR A 243 13.12 -10.30 -4.61
N ILE A 244 12.48 -11.17 -5.39
CA ILE A 244 11.14 -10.93 -5.95
C ILE A 244 10.14 -10.70 -4.81
N GLU A 245 10.22 -11.47 -3.72
CA GLU A 245 9.38 -11.30 -2.53
C GLU A 245 9.50 -9.89 -1.93
N GLY A 246 10.72 -9.41 -1.73
CA GLY A 246 10.95 -8.04 -1.25
C GLY A 246 10.45 -6.98 -2.24
N GLY A 247 10.61 -7.24 -3.53
CA GLY A 247 10.08 -6.39 -4.60
C GLY A 247 8.55 -6.34 -4.61
N ILE A 248 7.87 -7.48 -4.39
CA ILE A 248 6.41 -7.54 -4.27
C ILE A 248 5.93 -6.67 -3.11
N VAL A 249 6.55 -6.81 -1.92
CA VAL A 249 6.20 -6.03 -0.74
C VAL A 249 6.38 -4.53 -1.00
N ALA A 250 7.52 -4.13 -1.57
CA ALA A 250 7.80 -2.74 -1.90
C ALA A 250 6.78 -2.15 -2.89
N VAL A 251 6.46 -2.89 -3.97
CA VAL A 251 5.48 -2.43 -4.97
C VAL A 251 4.08 -2.36 -4.38
N ALA A 252 3.68 -3.37 -3.60
CA ALA A 252 2.37 -3.39 -2.94
C ALA A 252 2.18 -2.19 -2.00
N ASP A 253 3.19 -1.86 -1.18
CA ASP A 253 3.19 -0.65 -0.37
C ASP A 253 3.01 0.61 -1.25
N GLY A 254 3.73 0.71 -2.36
CA GLY A 254 3.62 1.81 -3.32
C GLY A 254 2.25 1.94 -3.99
N THR A 255 1.38 0.93 -3.95
CA THR A 255 0.02 1.00 -4.55
C THR A 255 -1.01 1.70 -3.67
N ASP A 256 -0.76 1.86 -2.37
CA ASP A 256 -1.70 2.55 -1.46
C ASP A 256 -1.49 4.08 -1.49
N ILE A 257 -1.73 4.67 -2.66
CA ILE A 257 -1.55 6.09 -2.98
C ILE A 257 -2.87 6.82 -3.27
N THR A 258 -4.01 6.18 -3.03
CA THR A 258 -5.31 6.79 -3.31
C THR A 258 -5.67 7.92 -2.35
N LYS A 259 -6.59 8.76 -2.77
CA LYS A 259 -7.07 9.94 -2.01
C LYS A 259 -7.53 9.63 -0.58
N GLY A 260 -7.94 8.39 -0.29
CA GLY A 260 -8.31 7.97 1.06
C GLY A 260 -7.15 8.03 2.06
N ARG A 261 -5.93 7.70 1.62
CA ARG A 261 -4.72 7.77 2.45
C ARG A 261 -4.32 9.23 2.76
N GLY A 262 -4.37 10.12 1.75
CA GLY A 262 -3.94 11.52 1.88
C GLY A 262 -4.89 12.41 2.68
N ARG A 263 -6.20 12.17 2.64
CA ARG A 263 -7.22 13.04 3.25
C ARG A 263 -7.08 13.25 4.74
N LYS A 264 -6.68 12.21 5.47
CA LYS A 264 -6.58 12.29 6.92
C LYS A 264 -5.39 13.12 7.36
N ALA A 265 -4.25 13.00 6.68
CA ALA A 265 -3.10 13.87 6.92
C ALA A 265 -3.44 15.33 6.60
N PHE A 266 -4.12 15.59 5.49
CA PHE A 266 -4.60 16.91 5.10
C PHE A 266 -5.59 17.49 6.13
N ALA A 267 -6.56 16.72 6.59
CA ALA A 267 -7.53 17.13 7.61
C ALA A 267 -6.88 17.42 8.97
N LEU A 268 -5.72 16.83 9.27
CA LEU A 268 -4.93 17.12 10.47
C LEU A 268 -3.98 18.31 10.30
N GLY A 269 -4.04 19.00 9.13
CA GLY A 269 -3.26 20.22 8.87
C GLY A 269 -1.92 19.98 8.17
N SER A 270 -1.64 18.77 7.73
CA SER A 270 -0.47 18.49 6.88
C SER A 270 -0.76 18.98 5.46
N VAL A 271 -0.05 20.01 5.02
CA VAL A 271 -0.15 20.62 3.69
C VAL A 271 1.21 20.46 3.00
N ASP A 272 1.51 19.27 2.58
CA ASP A 272 2.68 18.94 1.77
C ASP A 272 2.26 18.39 0.39
N ILE A 273 3.24 18.28 -0.52
CA ILE A 273 2.97 17.81 -1.88
C ILE A 273 2.46 16.36 -1.89
N HIS A 274 2.88 15.52 -0.95
CA HIS A 274 2.44 14.13 -0.86
C HIS A 274 0.96 14.03 -0.46
N SER A 275 0.53 14.81 0.55
CA SER A 275 -0.87 14.82 0.98
C SER A 275 -1.79 15.44 -0.08
N ILE A 276 -1.34 16.51 -0.77
CA ILE A 276 -2.12 17.17 -1.83
C ILE A 276 -2.23 16.27 -3.07
N SER A 277 -1.11 15.70 -3.54
CA SER A 277 -1.10 14.85 -4.74
C SER A 277 -1.85 13.53 -4.56
N ALA A 278 -1.84 12.95 -3.36
CA ALA A 278 -2.64 11.78 -3.06
C ALA A 278 -4.16 12.04 -3.23
N LEU A 279 -4.64 13.26 -2.99
CA LEU A 279 -6.04 13.62 -3.22
C LEU A 279 -6.45 13.55 -4.69
N ALA A 280 -5.49 13.61 -5.60
CA ALA A 280 -5.71 13.53 -7.04
C ALA A 280 -5.82 12.09 -7.57
N VAL A 281 -5.44 11.07 -6.80
CA VAL A 281 -5.51 9.67 -7.22
C VAL A 281 -6.85 9.07 -6.80
N ASP A 282 -7.68 8.74 -7.79
CA ASP A 282 -9.01 8.15 -7.55
C ASP A 282 -8.94 6.64 -7.36
N GLN A 283 -8.10 5.96 -8.15
CA GLN A 283 -8.13 4.50 -8.23
C GLN A 283 -6.76 3.93 -8.61
N VAL A 284 -6.40 2.80 -8.00
CA VAL A 284 -5.33 1.93 -8.44
C VAL A 284 -5.93 0.56 -8.74
N VAL A 285 -5.61 0.00 -9.90
CA VAL A 285 -6.06 -1.33 -10.34
C VAL A 285 -4.84 -2.20 -10.59
N ILE A 286 -4.82 -3.39 -10.00
CA ILE A 286 -3.82 -4.42 -10.23
C ILE A 286 -4.50 -5.54 -11.00
N GLU A 287 -4.02 -5.84 -12.19
CA GLU A 287 -4.62 -6.84 -13.07
C GLU A 287 -3.56 -7.49 -13.97
N ARG A 288 -3.95 -8.54 -14.70
CA ARG A 288 -3.08 -9.21 -15.67
C ARG A 288 -2.67 -8.26 -16.79
N GLY A 289 -1.38 -8.13 -17.00
CA GLY A 289 -0.83 -7.34 -18.10
C GLY A 289 -0.75 -8.14 -19.41
N ARG A 290 -0.59 -7.42 -20.52
CA ARG A 290 -0.40 -8.04 -21.84
C ARG A 290 1.08 -8.22 -22.19
N GLY A 291 1.91 -7.26 -21.81
CA GLY A 291 3.35 -7.28 -22.08
C GLY A 291 4.17 -7.88 -20.94
N LYS A 292 3.74 -7.64 -19.72
CA LYS A 292 4.31 -8.19 -18.50
C LYS A 292 3.21 -8.85 -17.66
N PRO A 293 3.55 -9.76 -16.74
CA PRO A 293 2.55 -10.47 -15.92
C PRO A 293 1.58 -9.56 -15.18
N VAL A 294 2.06 -8.46 -14.63
CA VAL A 294 1.30 -7.55 -13.80
C VAL A 294 1.15 -6.20 -14.50
N LEU A 295 -0.08 -5.69 -14.59
CA LEU A 295 -0.40 -4.33 -14.97
C LEU A 295 -0.93 -3.58 -13.75
N ILE A 296 -0.30 -2.47 -13.39
CA ILE A 296 -0.79 -1.53 -12.39
C ILE A 296 -1.27 -0.28 -13.12
N SER A 297 -2.57 0.01 -13.03
CA SER A 297 -3.21 1.15 -13.67
C SER A 297 -3.66 2.16 -12.61
N VAL A 298 -3.16 3.39 -12.71
CA VAL A 298 -3.51 4.49 -11.81
C VAL A 298 -4.44 5.46 -12.54
N THR A 299 -5.59 5.74 -11.96
CA THR A 299 -6.55 6.74 -12.47
C THR A 299 -6.54 7.95 -11.57
N MET A 300 -6.35 9.12 -12.17
CA MET A 300 -6.26 10.41 -11.49
C MET A 300 -7.38 11.35 -11.96
N ASN A 301 -7.81 12.27 -11.10
CA ASN A 301 -8.79 13.31 -11.45
C ASN A 301 -8.14 14.63 -11.91
N ASN A 302 -6.85 14.81 -11.64
CA ASN A 302 -6.05 15.94 -12.16
C ASN A 302 -4.57 15.54 -12.24
N SER A 303 -3.76 16.38 -12.87
CA SER A 303 -2.32 16.15 -13.13
C SER A 303 -1.45 16.08 -11.87
N GLY A 304 -1.91 16.65 -10.74
CA GLY A 304 -1.14 16.59 -9.47
C GLY A 304 -0.93 15.17 -8.97
N GLY A 305 -1.79 14.21 -9.35
CA GLY A 305 -1.65 12.80 -9.00
C GLY A 305 -0.42 12.12 -9.60
N ILE A 306 0.17 12.67 -10.66
CA ILE A 306 1.39 12.10 -11.28
C ILE A 306 2.54 12.05 -10.29
N PHE A 307 2.61 13.01 -9.37
CA PHE A 307 3.63 13.04 -8.34
C PHE A 307 3.62 11.77 -7.46
N GLN A 308 2.44 11.24 -7.14
CA GLN A 308 2.34 9.96 -6.40
C GLN A 308 2.86 8.78 -7.22
N VAL A 309 2.64 8.80 -8.53
CA VAL A 309 3.15 7.75 -9.43
C VAL A 309 4.66 7.86 -9.57
N GLU A 310 5.17 9.06 -9.77
CA GLU A 310 6.59 9.34 -10.04
C GLU A 310 7.47 9.15 -8.80
N GLU A 311 7.05 9.68 -7.65
CA GLU A 311 7.88 9.71 -6.44
C GLU A 311 7.66 8.48 -5.53
N VAL A 312 6.48 7.85 -5.59
CA VAL A 312 6.15 6.75 -4.67
C VAL A 312 6.14 5.40 -5.36
N LEU A 313 5.35 5.23 -6.44
CA LEU A 313 5.13 3.91 -7.04
C LEU A 313 6.20 3.51 -8.05
N ALA A 314 6.57 4.39 -8.97
CA ALA A 314 7.50 4.04 -10.03
C ALA A 314 8.90 3.68 -9.54
N PRO A 315 9.50 4.37 -8.55
CA PRO A 315 10.78 3.97 -7.97
C PRO A 315 10.74 2.54 -7.41
N LYS A 316 9.63 2.14 -6.79
CA LYS A 316 9.44 0.79 -6.24
C LYS A 316 9.34 -0.29 -7.31
N VAL A 317 8.83 0.07 -8.50
CA VAL A 317 8.87 -0.83 -9.66
C VAL A 317 10.27 -0.89 -10.27
N ILE A 318 10.92 0.26 -10.52
CA ILE A 318 12.16 0.36 -11.28
C ILE A 318 13.37 -0.20 -10.51
N ARG A 319 13.46 0.11 -9.21
CA ARG A 319 14.62 -0.20 -8.36
C ARG A 319 14.53 -1.56 -7.68
N THR A 320 13.56 -2.39 -8.08
CA THR A 320 13.36 -3.74 -7.55
C THR A 320 13.37 -4.77 -8.69
N PRO A 321 13.48 -6.07 -8.40
CA PRO A 321 13.32 -7.13 -9.40
C PRO A 321 11.98 -7.05 -10.13
N MET A 322 10.97 -6.37 -9.57
CA MET A 322 9.64 -6.22 -10.17
C MET A 322 9.63 -5.43 -11.47
N ARG A 323 10.69 -4.69 -11.80
CA ARG A 323 10.86 -3.99 -13.09
C ARG A 323 10.65 -4.89 -14.31
N ASN A 324 10.96 -6.17 -14.17
CA ASN A 324 10.82 -7.14 -15.25
C ASN A 324 9.39 -7.67 -15.40
N PHE A 325 8.56 -7.53 -14.38
CA PHE A 325 7.25 -8.18 -14.26
C PHE A 325 6.08 -7.21 -14.22
N VAL A 326 6.31 -5.94 -13.90
CA VAL A 326 5.26 -4.92 -13.75
C VAL A 326 5.26 -3.94 -14.90
N GLU A 327 4.09 -3.76 -15.51
CA GLU A 327 3.75 -2.65 -16.39
C GLU A 327 2.98 -1.61 -15.58
N LEU A 328 3.39 -0.34 -15.64
CA LEU A 328 2.76 0.76 -14.93
C LEU A 328 2.13 1.71 -15.93
N ARG A 329 0.85 2.04 -15.73
CA ARG A 329 0.11 3.02 -16.52
C ARG A 329 -0.60 4.01 -15.60
N ALA A 330 -0.59 5.27 -15.98
CA ALA A 330 -1.37 6.30 -15.32
C ALA A 330 -2.22 7.06 -16.35
N ALA A 331 -3.45 7.39 -15.97
CA ALA A 331 -4.37 8.13 -16.81
C ALA A 331 -5.13 9.17 -15.99
N ILE A 332 -5.33 10.35 -16.60
CA ILE A 332 -6.18 11.40 -16.03
C ILE A 332 -7.56 11.24 -16.62
N ARG A 333 -8.59 11.23 -15.76
CA ARG A 333 -9.99 11.40 -16.16
C ARG A 333 -10.36 12.85 -15.90
N PRO A 334 -10.48 13.70 -16.95
CA PRO A 334 -10.75 15.11 -16.75
C PRO A 334 -12.16 15.29 -16.13
N GLN A 335 -12.23 16.00 -15.02
CA GLN A 335 -13.45 16.66 -14.56
C GLN A 335 -13.30 18.14 -14.88
N GLY A 336 -13.50 18.54 -16.15
CA GLY A 336 -13.35 19.92 -16.60
C GLY A 336 -12.32 20.14 -17.71
N GLU A 337 -11.90 21.38 -17.94
CA GLU A 337 -11.09 21.84 -19.09
C GLU A 337 -9.58 21.55 -19.02
N GLU A 338 -9.05 20.90 -17.99
CA GLU A 338 -7.63 20.56 -17.90
C GLU A 338 -7.28 19.29 -18.68
N GLN A 339 -6.81 19.46 -19.92
CA GLN A 339 -6.35 18.38 -20.82
C GLN A 339 -4.87 18.47 -21.17
N ILE A 340 -3.98 18.76 -20.24
CA ILE A 340 -2.54 18.87 -20.56
C ILE A 340 -1.88 17.49 -20.64
N LEU A 341 -2.32 16.50 -19.87
CA LEU A 341 -1.79 15.13 -19.88
C LEU A 341 -2.94 14.14 -20.01
N SER A 342 -2.92 13.28 -21.02
CA SER A 342 -3.97 12.26 -21.19
C SER A 342 -3.55 10.87 -20.70
N ARG A 343 -2.29 10.50 -20.88
CA ARG A 343 -1.76 9.18 -20.49
C ARG A 343 -0.29 9.27 -20.12
N VAL A 344 0.09 8.49 -19.11
CA VAL A 344 1.48 8.28 -18.72
C VAL A 344 1.71 6.77 -18.60
N ARG A 345 2.80 6.28 -19.18
CA ARG A 345 3.23 4.88 -19.06
C ARG A 345 4.72 4.83 -18.74
N LEU A 346 5.12 3.83 -17.99
CA LEU A 346 6.51 3.59 -17.68
C LEU A 346 7.10 2.62 -18.71
N GLU A 347 8.13 3.07 -19.45
CA GLU A 347 8.90 2.26 -20.39
C GLU A 347 10.36 2.20 -19.94
N GLY A 348 10.75 1.08 -19.32
CA GLY A 348 12.08 0.96 -18.70
C GLY A 348 12.22 1.88 -17.49
N ASP A 349 13.08 2.87 -17.59
CA ASP A 349 13.35 3.90 -16.60
C ASP A 349 12.84 5.30 -17.02
N HIS A 350 11.98 5.35 -18.06
CA HIS A 350 11.41 6.58 -18.57
C HIS A 350 9.89 6.60 -18.44
N PHE A 351 9.34 7.75 -18.05
CA PHE A 351 7.94 8.06 -18.27
C PHE A 351 7.72 8.52 -19.70
N VAL A 352 6.80 7.91 -20.39
CA VAL A 352 6.29 8.35 -21.69
C VAL A 352 4.92 8.99 -21.46
N MET A 353 4.86 10.30 -21.67
CA MET A 353 3.66 11.12 -21.47
C MET A 353 3.05 11.44 -22.83
N ASP A 354 1.76 11.18 -22.95
CA ASP A 354 0.95 11.55 -24.11
C ASP A 354 0.25 12.89 -23.78
N LEU A 355 0.66 13.95 -24.46
CA LEU A 355 0.14 15.31 -24.27
C LEU A 355 -1.14 15.57 -25.07
N GLY A 356 -1.67 14.58 -25.80
CA GLY A 356 -2.74 14.77 -26.76
C GLY A 356 -2.23 15.20 -28.13
N GLY A 357 -3.07 15.10 -29.16
CA GLY A 357 -2.68 15.47 -30.53
C GLY A 357 -1.60 14.61 -31.18
N GLY A 358 -1.15 13.52 -30.54
CA GLY A 358 -0.11 12.64 -31.02
C GLY A 358 1.30 13.03 -30.58
N GLU A 359 1.44 14.05 -29.75
CA GLU A 359 2.72 14.42 -29.13
C GLU A 359 3.01 13.57 -27.90
N THR A 360 4.23 13.02 -27.86
CA THR A 360 4.73 12.25 -26.70
C THR A 360 6.02 12.86 -26.19
N VAL A 361 6.10 12.99 -24.85
CA VAL A 361 7.33 13.42 -24.15
C VAL A 361 7.87 12.25 -23.35
N ARG A 362 9.19 12.03 -23.40
CA ARG A 362 9.90 11.06 -22.55
C ARG A 362 10.64 11.80 -21.46
N VAL A 363 10.41 11.39 -20.23
CA VAL A 363 11.08 11.93 -19.03
C VAL A 363 11.75 10.77 -18.30
N GLU A 364 13.06 10.88 -18.06
CA GLU A 364 13.79 9.92 -17.25
C GLU A 364 13.31 10.00 -15.80
N VAL A 365 13.02 8.85 -15.20
CA VAL A 365 12.71 8.78 -13.77
C VAL A 365 14.02 8.99 -13.02
N GLU A 366 14.24 10.22 -12.57
CA GLU A 366 15.44 10.57 -11.85
C GLU A 366 15.52 9.81 -10.51
N ASP A 367 16.67 9.18 -10.25
CA ASP A 367 16.97 8.61 -8.96
C ASP A 367 17.22 9.73 -7.94
N THR A 368 16.21 10.02 -7.11
CA THR A 368 16.29 11.04 -6.05
C THR A 368 17.44 10.75 -5.08
N GLN A 369 17.80 9.48 -4.86
CA GLN A 369 18.97 9.12 -4.05
C GLN A 369 20.28 9.48 -4.74
N LYS A 370 20.36 9.35 -6.06
CA LYS A 370 21.54 9.78 -6.82
C LYS A 370 21.72 11.29 -6.72
N LYS A 371 20.65 12.05 -6.88
CA LYS A 371 20.66 13.52 -6.68
C LYS A 371 21.11 13.92 -5.27
N VAL A 372 20.59 13.26 -4.23
CA VAL A 372 20.97 13.52 -2.84
C VAL A 372 22.44 13.08 -2.60
N SER A 373 22.85 11.94 -3.13
CA SER A 373 24.24 11.46 -3.03
C SER A 373 25.21 12.39 -3.76
N ASP A 374 24.86 12.85 -4.97
CA ASP A 374 25.66 13.79 -5.77
C ASP A 374 25.71 15.18 -5.11
N ALA A 375 24.60 15.66 -4.53
CA ALA A 375 24.56 16.91 -3.78
C ALA A 375 25.40 16.86 -2.50
N ILE A 376 25.38 15.74 -1.79
CA ILE A 376 26.23 15.49 -0.61
C ILE A 376 27.70 15.42 -1.03
N ALA A 377 28.02 14.70 -2.11
CA ALA A 377 29.38 14.60 -2.63
C ALA A 377 29.93 15.98 -3.07
N GLN A 378 29.11 16.80 -3.76
CA GLN A 378 29.45 18.17 -4.12
C GLN A 378 29.71 19.07 -2.89
N ASN A 379 28.85 18.98 -1.88
CA ASN A 379 29.02 19.76 -0.63
C ASN A 379 30.24 19.32 0.20
N LEU A 380 30.65 18.06 0.09
CA LEU A 380 31.81 17.51 0.78
C LEU A 380 33.10 17.57 -0.04
N GLY A 381 33.06 18.08 -1.29
CA GLY A 381 34.24 18.19 -2.17
C GLY A 381 34.84 16.84 -2.61
N VAL A 382 34.04 15.76 -2.58
CA VAL A 382 34.47 14.41 -2.99
C VAL A 382 34.05 14.18 -4.44
N SER A 383 35.01 13.98 -5.35
CA SER A 383 34.71 13.63 -6.74
C SER A 383 34.18 12.19 -6.85
N ALA A 384 33.16 11.99 -7.70
CA ALA A 384 32.50 10.69 -7.92
C ALA A 384 33.36 9.63 -8.64
N GLU A 385 34.65 9.89 -8.90
CA GLU A 385 35.53 9.02 -9.70
C GLU A 385 36.39 8.02 -8.87
N SER A 386 36.13 7.88 -7.58
CA SER A 386 36.90 6.97 -6.71
C SER A 386 36.06 5.89 -6.03
N ARG A 387 35.20 5.22 -6.79
CA ARG A 387 34.59 3.94 -6.35
C ARG A 387 34.54 2.91 -7.46
#